data_d6bc1097fad283dc4265315f34fc57fe
#
_entry.id   d6bc1097fad283dc4265315f34fc57fe
#
_cell.length_a   1.000
_cell.length_b   1.000
_cell.length_c   1.000
_cell.angle_alpha   90.00
_cell.angle_beta   90.00
_cell.angle_gamma   90.00
#
_symmetry.space_group_name_H-M   'P 1'
#
loop_
_entity.id
_entity.type
_entity.pdbx_description
1 polymer ?
#
loop_
_entity_poly.entity_id
_entity_poly.type
_entity_poly.pdbx_seq_one_letter_code
_entity_poly.pdbx_strand_id
1 'polypeptide(L)'
;MPDVWFAGGVVADGTGRDPVRADVCVADGVVSAIGQAPAGATTVDLDGMLLTPGLIDAHVHLGISSPIRAHFGFQLSVAELAADIFATAGYALDAGFTTVRDTGGVDGGVVDVIAKGKVRGPRVLSCGPVQCQTGGHGYYGADWEPTELWERHHIPGLCALSLMSGNADELRRNVRESFRRGATFLKLCVTGGVVGGHDRLTDTQFAVEEIAVAVEEAAARGTYVTVHAHNNAGIRNAVRAGVRCVEHGTDIDEETARLMREHDVAVVPTFAVVEALMEDTESMDLDPRTRDKLTGVRQQMATALQISRAAGLRVGLGSDLIGPHQQRRGEELRIRAELESPMQALVSATRDNADILGIGDSVGTIEVGMRADLVGWQQNPLDDAKAFADPDMAALVVKAGQILKETR
;
A
#
# COMPACT_ATOMS: atom_id res chain seq x y z
N MET A 1 23.58 10.39 -16.18
CA MET A 1 22.95 10.18 -17.53
C MET A 1 22.78 11.55 -18.16
N PRO A 2 22.74 11.69 -19.50
CA PRO A 2 22.44 12.99 -20.11
C PRO A 2 21.06 13.47 -19.63
N ASP A 3 20.90 14.78 -19.59
CA ASP A 3 19.61 15.41 -19.24
C ASP A 3 18.56 15.05 -20.29
N VAL A 4 17.41 14.56 -19.84
CA VAL A 4 16.28 14.17 -20.70
C VAL A 4 15.07 15.00 -20.31
N TRP A 5 14.45 15.65 -21.31
CA TRP A 5 13.24 16.44 -21.12
C TRP A 5 12.00 15.63 -21.55
N PHE A 6 11.07 15.48 -20.64
CA PHE A 6 9.73 14.99 -20.93
C PHE A 6 8.89 16.21 -21.36
N ALA A 7 8.63 16.34 -22.65
CA ALA A 7 8.15 17.58 -23.27
C ALA A 7 6.81 17.43 -23.97
N GLY A 8 6.08 18.53 -24.10
CA GLY A 8 4.82 18.58 -24.85
C GLY A 8 3.58 18.09 -24.09
N GLY A 9 3.71 17.79 -22.80
CA GLY A 9 2.63 17.29 -21.97
C GLY A 9 1.93 18.35 -21.11
N VAL A 10 1.03 17.87 -20.24
CA VAL A 10 0.39 18.62 -19.16
C VAL A 10 0.81 17.97 -17.85
N VAL A 11 1.28 18.76 -16.88
CA VAL A 11 1.81 18.27 -15.60
C VAL A 11 0.80 18.48 -14.49
N ALA A 12 0.35 17.40 -13.85
CA ALA A 12 -0.30 17.41 -12.54
C ALA A 12 0.76 17.04 -11.49
N ASP A 13 1.23 18.01 -10.74
CA ASP A 13 2.44 17.90 -9.91
C ASP A 13 2.27 17.11 -8.61
N GLY A 14 1.08 16.59 -8.31
CA GLY A 14 0.76 15.85 -7.09
C GLY A 14 0.39 16.73 -5.90
N THR A 15 0.45 18.05 -6.02
CA THR A 15 0.11 18.98 -4.91
C THR A 15 -1.38 19.24 -4.77
N GLY A 16 -2.19 18.87 -5.78
CA GLY A 16 -3.62 19.18 -5.85
C GLY A 16 -3.95 20.50 -6.56
N ARG A 17 -2.94 21.18 -7.11
CA ARG A 17 -3.14 22.34 -8.00
C ARG A 17 -3.61 21.88 -9.37
N ASP A 18 -4.26 22.80 -10.10
CA ASP A 18 -4.67 22.54 -11.47
C ASP A 18 -3.46 22.18 -12.35
N PRO A 19 -3.61 21.19 -13.27
CA PRO A 19 -2.54 20.80 -14.18
C PRO A 19 -2.12 21.95 -15.10
N VAL A 20 -0.81 22.04 -15.38
CA VAL A 20 -0.23 23.10 -16.20
C VAL A 20 0.59 22.52 -17.35
N ARG A 21 0.64 23.20 -18.51
CA ARG A 21 1.58 22.85 -19.58
C ARG A 21 3.00 23.20 -19.15
N ALA A 22 3.85 22.20 -19.05
CA ALA A 22 5.26 22.37 -18.73
C ALA A 22 6.04 21.14 -19.21
N ASP A 23 7.31 21.31 -19.49
CA ASP A 23 8.25 20.22 -19.72
C ASP A 23 9.03 19.96 -18.41
N VAL A 24 9.40 18.70 -18.19
CA VAL A 24 10.11 18.25 -16.99
C VAL A 24 11.47 17.68 -17.39
N CYS A 25 12.54 18.28 -16.89
CA CYS A 25 13.90 17.78 -17.08
C CYS A 25 14.27 16.78 -16.00
N VAL A 26 14.86 15.68 -16.40
CA VAL A 26 15.38 14.65 -15.50
C VAL A 26 16.87 14.48 -15.75
N ALA A 27 17.67 14.63 -14.68
CA ALA A 27 19.10 14.40 -14.65
C ALA A 27 19.47 13.54 -13.43
N ASP A 28 20.32 12.56 -13.59
CA ASP A 28 20.82 11.70 -12.50
C ASP A 28 19.72 11.09 -11.60
N GLY A 29 18.56 10.81 -12.21
CA GLY A 29 17.43 10.18 -11.54
C GLY A 29 16.54 11.12 -10.72
N VAL A 30 16.76 12.44 -10.81
CA VAL A 30 15.95 13.46 -10.14
C VAL A 30 15.39 14.46 -11.14
N VAL A 31 14.30 15.13 -10.76
CA VAL A 31 13.78 16.30 -11.50
C VAL A 31 14.76 17.46 -11.31
N SER A 32 15.41 17.90 -12.39
CA SER A 32 16.43 18.95 -12.37
C SER A 32 15.89 20.33 -12.75
N ALA A 33 14.83 20.37 -13.59
CA ALA A 33 14.16 21.60 -13.97
C ALA A 33 12.72 21.35 -14.41
N ILE A 34 11.87 22.38 -14.29
CA ILE A 34 10.50 22.40 -14.80
C ILE A 34 10.32 23.70 -15.56
N GLY A 35 9.81 23.65 -16.80
CA GLY A 35 9.62 24.83 -17.65
C GLY A 35 9.50 24.47 -19.09
N GLN A 36 10.24 25.12 -19.97
CA GLN A 36 10.28 24.83 -21.40
C GLN A 36 11.63 24.19 -21.76
N ALA A 37 11.59 23.08 -22.48
CA ALA A 37 12.80 22.40 -22.96
C ALA A 37 13.60 23.34 -23.90
N PRO A 38 14.93 23.47 -23.70
CA PRO A 38 15.76 24.24 -24.59
C PRO A 38 15.78 23.66 -26.03
N ALA A 39 15.98 24.53 -27.01
CA ALA A 39 16.13 24.07 -28.38
C ALA A 39 17.32 23.10 -28.53
N GLY A 40 17.10 21.93 -29.12
CA GLY A 40 18.11 20.90 -29.30
C GLY A 40 18.35 20.00 -28.06
N ALA A 41 17.57 20.13 -27.01
CA ALA A 41 17.60 19.22 -25.87
C ALA A 41 17.20 17.78 -26.29
N THR A 42 17.71 16.79 -25.61
CA THR A 42 17.21 15.40 -25.72
C THR A 42 15.82 15.32 -25.10
N THR A 43 14.82 14.95 -25.89
CA THR A 43 13.42 14.93 -25.43
C THR A 43 12.77 13.55 -25.56
N VAL A 44 11.88 13.26 -24.64
CA VAL A 44 10.80 12.26 -24.75
C VAL A 44 9.52 13.05 -25.01
N ASP A 45 8.91 12.88 -26.17
CA ASP A 45 7.68 13.58 -26.53
C ASP A 45 6.49 12.97 -25.79
N LEU A 46 5.75 13.76 -25.04
CA LEU A 46 4.58 13.30 -24.30
C LEU A 46 3.29 13.37 -25.15
N ASP A 47 3.34 13.99 -26.34
CA ASP A 47 2.19 14.09 -27.26
C ASP A 47 0.86 14.52 -26.57
N GLY A 48 0.96 15.49 -25.67
CA GLY A 48 -0.19 16.00 -24.91
C GLY A 48 -0.65 15.14 -23.73
N MET A 49 0.03 14.05 -23.40
CA MET A 49 -0.27 13.22 -22.21
C MET A 49 -0.30 14.04 -20.93
N LEU A 50 -1.09 13.57 -19.96
CA LEU A 50 -0.94 14.01 -18.58
C LEU A 50 0.28 13.32 -17.96
N LEU A 51 1.19 14.12 -17.39
CA LEU A 51 2.32 13.63 -16.60
C LEU A 51 2.00 13.83 -15.12
N THR A 52 2.08 12.75 -14.33
CA THR A 52 1.88 12.76 -12.88
C THR A 52 3.10 12.22 -12.15
N PRO A 53 3.25 12.45 -10.82
CA PRO A 53 4.19 11.66 -10.03
C PRO A 53 3.88 10.17 -10.16
N GLY A 54 4.88 9.32 -9.96
CA GLY A 54 4.68 7.88 -9.83
C GLY A 54 3.71 7.57 -8.69
N LEU A 55 2.74 6.69 -8.96
CA LEU A 55 1.75 6.29 -7.97
C LEU A 55 2.40 5.51 -6.82
N ILE A 56 1.84 5.67 -5.64
CA ILE A 56 2.21 4.96 -4.41
C ILE A 56 0.99 4.20 -3.90
N ASP A 57 1.10 2.87 -3.76
CA ASP A 57 0.11 2.06 -3.07
C ASP A 57 0.59 1.82 -1.64
N ALA A 58 -0.11 2.39 -0.66
CA ALA A 58 0.31 2.35 0.73
C ALA A 58 -0.11 1.07 1.47
N HIS A 59 -0.83 0.15 0.82
CA HIS A 59 -1.26 -1.11 1.41
C HIS A 59 -1.32 -2.22 0.37
N VAL A 60 -0.28 -3.05 0.34
CA VAL A 60 -0.24 -4.22 -0.54
C VAL A 60 0.20 -5.48 0.22
N HIS A 61 -0.12 -6.63 -0.37
CA HIS A 61 0.31 -7.95 0.05
C HIS A 61 0.92 -8.70 -1.13
N LEU A 62 2.09 -8.27 -1.61
CA LEU A 62 2.73 -8.88 -2.78
C LEU A 62 2.94 -10.39 -2.61
N GLY A 63 3.15 -10.84 -1.38
CA GLY A 63 3.33 -12.25 -1.04
C GLY A 63 2.07 -13.09 -1.13
N ILE A 64 0.86 -12.51 -1.16
CA ILE A 64 -0.40 -13.24 -1.28
C ILE A 64 -0.89 -13.18 -2.73
N SER A 65 -0.15 -13.82 -3.64
CA SER A 65 -0.40 -13.81 -5.09
C SER A 65 -1.41 -14.86 -5.57
N SER A 66 -1.87 -15.74 -4.68
CA SER A 66 -2.80 -16.84 -4.95
C SER A 66 -4.00 -16.81 -4.00
N PRO A 67 -5.10 -17.51 -4.29
CA PRO A 67 -6.19 -17.66 -3.34
C PRO A 67 -5.68 -18.16 -1.98
N ILE A 68 -6.23 -17.62 -0.90
CA ILE A 68 -5.72 -17.80 0.47
C ILE A 68 -5.54 -19.27 0.83
N ARG A 69 -6.50 -20.13 0.52
CA ARG A 69 -6.40 -21.57 0.81
C ARG A 69 -5.31 -22.27 0.02
N ALA A 70 -5.09 -21.91 -1.24
CA ALA A 70 -4.00 -22.47 -2.04
C ALA A 70 -2.64 -22.01 -1.48
N HIS A 71 -2.54 -20.76 -1.09
CA HIS A 71 -1.34 -20.16 -0.52
C HIS A 71 -0.94 -20.82 0.81
N PHE A 72 -1.88 -20.93 1.76
CA PHE A 72 -1.64 -21.51 3.08
C PHE A 72 -1.80 -23.02 3.15
N GLY A 73 -2.38 -23.63 2.12
CA GLY A 73 -2.52 -25.09 2.00
C GLY A 73 -1.30 -25.81 1.42
N PHE A 74 -0.16 -25.12 1.22
CA PHE A 74 1.05 -25.68 0.59
C PHE A 74 0.81 -26.29 -0.81
N GLN A 75 -0.15 -25.76 -1.55
CA GLN A 75 -0.48 -26.26 -2.88
C GLN A 75 0.44 -25.71 -3.97
N LEU A 76 1.20 -24.64 -3.66
CA LEU A 76 2.14 -24.00 -4.58
C LEU A 76 3.58 -24.43 -4.28
N SER A 77 4.34 -24.67 -5.34
CA SER A 77 5.78 -24.84 -5.19
C SER A 77 6.45 -23.49 -4.86
N VAL A 78 7.60 -23.53 -4.18
CA VAL A 78 8.39 -22.32 -3.88
C VAL A 78 8.73 -21.53 -5.15
N ALA A 79 9.00 -22.25 -6.26
CA ALA A 79 9.34 -21.62 -7.54
C ALA A 79 8.13 -20.91 -8.17
N GLU A 80 6.94 -21.50 -8.09
CA GLU A 80 5.68 -20.91 -8.56
C GLU A 80 5.32 -19.68 -7.75
N LEU A 81 5.36 -19.78 -6.41
CA LEU A 81 5.12 -18.67 -5.52
C LEU A 81 6.09 -17.50 -5.79
N ALA A 82 7.38 -17.79 -5.99
CA ALA A 82 8.36 -16.76 -6.33
C ALA A 82 8.06 -16.09 -7.68
N ALA A 83 7.68 -16.88 -8.70
CA ALA A 83 7.31 -16.35 -10.01
C ALA A 83 6.09 -15.43 -9.92
N ASP A 84 5.06 -15.83 -9.17
CA ASP A 84 3.82 -15.05 -8.97
C ASP A 84 4.10 -13.73 -8.22
N ILE A 85 4.91 -13.77 -7.16
CA ILE A 85 5.30 -12.56 -6.41
C ILE A 85 6.00 -11.55 -7.31
N PHE A 86 6.96 -12.00 -8.12
CA PHE A 86 7.69 -11.11 -9.02
C PHE A 86 6.84 -10.63 -10.20
N ALA A 87 5.93 -11.46 -10.72
CA ALA A 87 4.97 -11.04 -11.72
C ALA A 87 4.03 -9.94 -11.17
N THR A 88 3.53 -10.13 -9.94
CA THR A 88 2.69 -9.14 -9.24
C THR A 88 3.42 -7.80 -9.05
N ALA A 89 4.70 -7.83 -8.68
CA ALA A 89 5.51 -6.62 -8.59
C ALA A 89 5.66 -5.93 -9.96
N GLY A 90 5.81 -6.71 -11.05
CA GLY A 90 5.83 -6.21 -12.41
C GLY A 90 4.52 -5.53 -12.82
N TYR A 91 3.38 -6.16 -12.53
CA TYR A 91 2.05 -5.60 -12.81
C TYR A 91 1.80 -4.28 -12.06
N ALA A 92 2.23 -4.18 -10.80
CA ALA A 92 2.12 -2.93 -10.06
C ALA A 92 2.87 -1.80 -10.77
N LEU A 93 4.10 -2.06 -11.22
CA LEU A 93 4.89 -1.08 -11.95
C LEU A 93 4.24 -0.71 -13.29
N ASP A 94 3.72 -1.69 -14.03
CA ASP A 94 3.08 -1.46 -15.34
C ASP A 94 1.79 -0.63 -15.22
N ALA A 95 1.13 -0.67 -14.07
CA ALA A 95 -0.03 0.19 -13.75
C ALA A 95 0.37 1.58 -13.19
N GLY A 96 1.67 1.95 -13.22
CA GLY A 96 2.14 3.26 -12.78
C GLY A 96 2.53 3.35 -11.31
N PHE A 97 2.40 2.27 -10.52
CA PHE A 97 2.81 2.28 -9.12
C PHE A 97 4.34 2.10 -9.01
N THR A 98 5.06 3.20 -8.86
CA THR A 98 6.53 3.20 -8.74
C THR A 98 7.02 2.88 -7.34
N THR A 99 6.14 3.01 -6.34
CA THR A 99 6.39 2.64 -4.93
C THR A 99 5.19 1.88 -4.36
N VAL A 100 5.46 0.86 -3.55
CA VAL A 100 4.45 0.13 -2.78
C VAL A 100 4.92 -0.07 -1.33
N ARG A 101 3.98 -0.04 -0.40
CA ARG A 101 4.20 -0.44 0.99
C ARG A 101 3.57 -1.81 1.24
N ASP A 102 4.40 -2.84 1.30
CA ASP A 102 3.97 -4.20 1.64
C ASP A 102 3.72 -4.31 3.14
N THR A 103 2.45 -4.48 3.48
CA THR A 103 1.94 -4.54 4.85
C THR A 103 1.86 -5.97 5.38
N GLY A 104 2.60 -6.87 4.78
CA GLY A 104 2.77 -8.27 5.15
C GLY A 104 2.70 -9.20 3.95
N GLY A 105 3.53 -10.22 3.97
CA GLY A 105 3.56 -11.24 2.92
C GLY A 105 4.94 -11.47 2.35
N VAL A 106 5.72 -10.43 2.03
CA VAL A 106 7.07 -10.63 1.50
C VAL A 106 8.15 -10.50 2.58
N ASP A 107 9.20 -11.31 2.44
CA ASP A 107 10.41 -11.21 3.25
C ASP A 107 11.46 -10.33 2.56
N GLY A 108 12.46 -9.86 3.30
CA GLY A 108 13.49 -8.94 2.82
C GLY A 108 14.24 -9.41 1.56
N GLY A 109 14.29 -10.71 1.30
CA GLY A 109 14.89 -11.25 0.08
C GLY A 109 14.18 -10.81 -1.22
N VAL A 110 12.87 -10.69 -1.21
CA VAL A 110 12.09 -10.17 -2.35
C VAL A 110 12.43 -8.70 -2.60
N VAL A 111 12.43 -7.90 -1.53
CA VAL A 111 12.79 -6.47 -1.58
C VAL A 111 14.17 -6.28 -2.20
N ASP A 112 15.14 -7.08 -1.74
CA ASP A 112 16.52 -7.06 -2.22
C ASP A 112 16.66 -7.38 -3.72
N VAL A 113 15.92 -8.38 -4.21
CA VAL A 113 15.97 -8.82 -5.61
C VAL A 113 15.44 -7.71 -6.53
N ILE A 114 14.35 -7.05 -6.15
CA ILE A 114 13.77 -5.92 -6.89
C ILE A 114 14.70 -4.70 -6.80
N ALA A 115 15.22 -4.37 -5.62
CA ALA A 115 16.10 -3.22 -5.44
C ALA A 115 17.42 -3.34 -6.22
N LYS A 116 17.94 -4.56 -6.37
CA LYS A 116 19.12 -4.86 -7.19
C LYS A 116 18.83 -4.88 -8.70
N GLY A 117 17.60 -4.64 -9.13
CA GLY A 117 17.18 -4.63 -10.54
C GLY A 117 17.26 -6.01 -11.22
N LYS A 118 17.29 -7.10 -10.46
CA LYS A 118 17.28 -8.46 -11.02
C LYS A 118 15.95 -8.84 -11.63
N VAL A 119 14.88 -8.23 -11.14
CA VAL A 119 13.51 -8.29 -11.69
C VAL A 119 12.91 -6.90 -11.72
N ARG A 120 11.96 -6.67 -12.63
CA ARG A 120 11.18 -5.44 -12.70
C ARG A 120 10.23 -5.35 -11.51
N GLY A 121 10.09 -4.16 -10.95
CA GLY A 121 9.14 -3.91 -9.88
C GLY A 121 9.28 -2.50 -9.30
N PRO A 122 8.33 -2.09 -8.44
CA PRO A 122 8.34 -0.80 -7.76
C PRO A 122 9.44 -0.74 -6.70
N ARG A 123 9.62 0.41 -6.07
CA ARG A 123 10.28 0.51 -4.76
C ARG A 123 9.37 -0.14 -3.73
N VAL A 124 9.87 -1.13 -3.01
CA VAL A 124 9.11 -1.86 -1.99
C VAL A 124 9.57 -1.45 -0.60
N LEU A 125 8.65 -0.92 0.21
CA LEU A 125 8.81 -0.78 1.66
C LEU A 125 8.07 -1.95 2.30
N SER A 126 8.73 -2.77 3.11
CA SER A 126 8.12 -3.96 3.71
C SER A 126 8.17 -3.90 5.24
N CYS A 127 7.08 -4.33 5.88
CA CYS A 127 7.06 -4.58 7.33
C CYS A 127 7.61 -5.96 7.70
N GLY A 128 7.94 -6.79 6.70
CA GLY A 128 8.15 -8.22 6.94
C GLY A 128 6.86 -8.89 7.39
N PRO A 129 6.90 -9.89 8.30
CA PRO A 129 5.69 -10.53 8.83
C PRO A 129 4.89 -9.55 9.71
N VAL A 130 3.56 -9.58 9.56
CA VAL A 130 2.61 -8.85 10.41
C VAL A 130 2.71 -9.36 11.85
N GLN A 131 2.65 -8.47 12.83
CA GLN A 131 2.61 -8.85 14.23
C GLN A 131 1.17 -9.08 14.67
N CYS A 132 0.86 -10.27 15.15
CA CYS A 132 -0.48 -10.68 15.56
C CYS A 132 -0.45 -11.29 16.96
N GLN A 133 -1.52 -11.11 17.71
CA GLN A 133 -1.67 -11.87 18.94
C GLN A 133 -2.03 -13.34 18.65
N THR A 134 -1.74 -14.23 19.58
CA THR A 134 -2.14 -15.64 19.50
C THR A 134 -3.66 -15.76 19.22
N GLY A 135 -4.04 -16.47 18.18
CA GLY A 135 -5.45 -16.61 17.74
C GLY A 135 -6.05 -15.33 17.13
N GLY A 136 -5.23 -14.31 16.81
CA GLY A 136 -5.67 -13.05 16.21
C GLY A 136 -5.71 -13.11 14.68
N HIS A 137 -5.98 -11.95 14.06
CA HIS A 137 -6.28 -11.80 12.63
C HIS A 137 -5.13 -12.23 11.75
N GLY A 138 -4.08 -12.50 11.90
CA GLY A 138 -3.05 -13.01 10.98
C GLY A 138 -2.82 -14.51 11.08
N TYR A 139 -3.64 -15.22 11.85
CA TYR A 139 -3.61 -16.68 11.92
C TYR A 139 -4.65 -17.29 11.00
N TYR A 140 -4.20 -18.09 10.04
CA TYR A 140 -5.06 -18.76 9.04
C TYR A 140 -4.95 -20.28 9.08
N GLY A 141 -4.34 -20.83 10.13
CA GLY A 141 -4.29 -22.28 10.37
C GLY A 141 -5.68 -22.86 10.69
N ALA A 142 -5.77 -24.18 10.70
CA ALA A 142 -7.01 -24.86 11.09
C ALA A 142 -7.29 -24.74 12.60
N ASP A 143 -8.56 -24.80 13.01
CA ASP A 143 -9.02 -24.66 14.41
C ASP A 143 -8.29 -25.58 15.39
N TRP A 144 -7.89 -26.76 14.94
CA TRP A 144 -7.19 -27.77 15.74
C TRP A 144 -5.67 -27.72 15.61
N GLU A 145 -5.12 -26.84 14.78
CA GLU A 145 -3.68 -26.75 14.58
C GLU A 145 -3.05 -25.89 15.67
N PRO A 146 -2.02 -26.38 16.38
CA PRO A 146 -1.30 -25.59 17.35
C PRO A 146 -0.67 -24.35 16.71
N THR A 147 -0.81 -23.18 17.35
CA THR A 147 -0.30 -21.90 16.84
C THR A 147 1.22 -21.94 16.53
N GLU A 148 1.96 -22.73 17.30
CA GLU A 148 3.42 -22.88 17.13
C GLU A 148 3.82 -23.50 15.77
N LEU A 149 2.89 -24.18 15.11
CA LEU A 149 3.13 -24.75 13.79
C LEU A 149 2.93 -23.75 12.66
N TRP A 150 2.37 -22.56 12.95
CA TRP A 150 2.10 -21.54 11.95
C TRP A 150 3.37 -21.07 11.21
N GLU A 151 4.50 -20.95 11.91
CA GLU A 151 5.76 -20.50 11.30
C GLU A 151 6.30 -21.44 10.20
N ARG A 152 5.83 -22.69 10.10
CA ARG A 152 6.19 -23.60 9.00
C ARG A 152 5.72 -23.14 7.63
N HIS A 153 4.73 -22.22 7.58
CA HIS A 153 4.29 -21.57 6.36
C HIS A 153 5.25 -20.48 5.86
N HIS A 154 6.25 -20.12 6.65
CA HIS A 154 7.26 -19.16 6.24
C HIS A 154 8.28 -19.79 5.32
N ILE A 155 8.60 -19.09 4.23
CA ILE A 155 9.67 -19.45 3.30
C ILE A 155 10.75 -18.35 3.43
N PRO A 156 11.84 -18.63 4.16
CA PRO A 156 12.88 -17.62 4.43
C PRO A 156 13.40 -16.96 3.15
N GLY A 157 13.43 -15.63 3.14
CA GLY A 157 13.84 -14.81 2.01
C GLY A 157 12.77 -14.59 0.94
N LEU A 158 11.64 -15.30 1.00
CA LEU A 158 10.55 -15.16 0.02
C LEU A 158 9.28 -14.62 0.65
N CYS A 159 8.65 -15.36 1.53
CA CYS A 159 7.41 -14.92 2.16
C CYS A 159 7.32 -15.32 3.64
N ALA A 160 6.71 -14.45 4.43
CA ALA A 160 6.33 -14.69 5.81
C ALA A 160 5.13 -13.79 6.12
N LEU A 161 3.96 -14.38 6.34
CA LEU A 161 2.76 -13.57 6.51
C LEU A 161 2.70 -12.89 7.86
N SER A 162 2.79 -13.64 8.95
CA SER A 162 2.62 -13.10 10.30
C SER A 162 3.43 -13.87 11.34
N LEU A 163 3.75 -13.20 12.45
CA LEU A 163 4.33 -13.76 13.66
C LEU A 163 3.33 -13.62 14.82
N MET A 164 3.12 -14.72 15.55
CA MET A 164 2.21 -14.74 16.69
C MET A 164 2.95 -14.39 17.98
N SER A 165 2.30 -13.60 18.83
CA SER A 165 2.81 -13.21 20.15
C SER A 165 1.73 -13.36 21.22
N GLY A 166 2.00 -14.12 22.26
CA GLY A 166 1.11 -14.31 23.41
C GLY A 166 1.33 -13.29 24.54
N ASN A 167 2.36 -12.45 24.44
CA ASN A 167 2.71 -11.44 25.44
C ASN A 167 3.69 -10.40 24.88
N ALA A 168 3.95 -9.33 25.65
CA ALA A 168 4.80 -8.22 25.28
C ALA A 168 6.26 -8.62 24.99
N ASP A 169 6.81 -9.60 25.70
CA ASP A 169 8.21 -10.03 25.51
C ASP A 169 8.37 -10.80 24.18
N GLU A 170 7.41 -11.64 23.84
CA GLU A 170 7.37 -12.30 22.54
C GLU A 170 7.18 -11.29 21.40
N LEU A 171 6.29 -10.31 21.56
CA LEU A 171 6.12 -9.25 20.59
C LEU A 171 7.44 -8.47 20.40
N ARG A 172 8.13 -8.10 21.48
CA ARG A 172 9.44 -7.44 21.41
C ARG A 172 10.46 -8.26 20.64
N ARG A 173 10.53 -9.56 20.90
CA ARG A 173 11.41 -10.49 20.16
C ARG A 173 11.05 -10.51 18.67
N ASN A 174 9.77 -10.63 18.35
CA ASN A 174 9.27 -10.76 16.99
C ASN A 174 9.48 -9.47 16.17
N VAL A 175 9.25 -8.29 16.73
CA VAL A 175 9.50 -7.02 16.05
C VAL A 175 11.00 -6.81 15.78
N ARG A 176 11.88 -7.20 16.73
CA ARG A 176 13.33 -7.16 16.53
C ARG A 176 13.77 -8.10 15.41
N GLU A 177 13.16 -9.29 15.33
CA GLU A 177 13.41 -10.24 14.25
C GLU A 177 12.93 -9.71 12.89
N SER A 178 11.77 -9.06 12.83
CA SER A 178 11.27 -8.41 11.61
C SER A 178 12.26 -7.37 11.10
N PHE A 179 12.79 -6.51 11.96
CA PHE A 179 13.83 -5.55 11.59
C PHE A 179 15.14 -6.22 11.15
N ARG A 180 15.57 -7.28 11.84
CA ARG A 180 16.75 -8.07 11.42
C ARG A 180 16.58 -8.63 10.00
N ARG A 181 15.35 -8.98 9.63
CA ARG A 181 14.98 -9.52 8.30
C ARG A 181 14.78 -8.43 7.24
N GLY A 182 14.95 -7.15 7.58
CA GLY A 182 14.92 -6.05 6.63
C GLY A 182 13.62 -5.23 6.63
N ALA A 183 12.75 -5.41 7.63
CA ALA A 183 11.57 -4.55 7.77
C ALA A 183 11.98 -3.08 7.90
N THR A 184 11.27 -2.19 7.19
CA THR A 184 11.48 -0.74 7.20
C THR A 184 10.49 -0.01 8.09
N PHE A 185 9.40 -0.65 8.48
CA PHE A 185 8.37 -0.21 9.42
C PHE A 185 7.73 -1.46 10.05
N LEU A 186 6.80 -1.32 10.95
CA LEU A 186 6.05 -2.45 11.55
C LEU A 186 4.57 -2.36 11.23
N LYS A 187 3.93 -3.53 11.07
CA LYS A 187 2.48 -3.70 10.97
C LYS A 187 1.99 -4.61 12.09
N LEU A 188 0.96 -4.18 12.84
CA LEU A 188 0.25 -4.97 13.83
C LEU A 188 -1.20 -5.16 13.41
N CYS A 189 -1.85 -6.26 13.83
CA CYS A 189 -3.30 -6.38 13.84
C CYS A 189 -3.82 -6.06 15.25
N VAL A 190 -4.64 -4.99 15.36
CA VAL A 190 -5.19 -4.54 16.65
C VAL A 190 -6.70 -4.76 16.77
N THR A 191 -7.31 -5.28 15.72
CA THR A 191 -8.69 -5.78 15.70
C THR A 191 -8.77 -7.09 14.92
N GLY A 192 -9.89 -7.78 15.05
CA GLY A 192 -10.24 -8.80 14.06
C GLY A 192 -10.49 -8.18 12.69
N GLY A 193 -10.55 -9.04 11.66
CA GLY A 193 -10.68 -8.63 10.26
C GLY A 193 -11.67 -9.47 9.47
N VAL A 194 -11.76 -9.15 8.17
CA VAL A 194 -12.75 -9.75 7.26
C VAL A 194 -12.41 -11.21 6.97
N VAL A 195 -11.18 -11.47 6.55
CA VAL A 195 -10.76 -12.79 6.03
C VAL A 195 -10.39 -13.78 7.14
N GLY A 196 -10.22 -13.31 8.37
CA GLY A 196 -9.92 -14.17 9.53
C GLY A 196 -11.07 -15.11 9.88
N GLY A 197 -10.78 -16.41 10.03
CA GLY A 197 -11.76 -17.44 10.41
C GLY A 197 -12.07 -17.48 11.90
N HIS A 198 -11.15 -17.00 12.74
CA HIS A 198 -11.17 -17.16 14.20
C HIS A 198 -11.56 -15.89 14.96
N ASP A 199 -11.69 -14.75 14.28
CA ASP A 199 -11.88 -13.44 14.86
C ASP A 199 -13.17 -12.75 14.36
N ARG A 200 -13.62 -11.74 15.08
CA ARG A 200 -14.76 -10.88 14.72
C ARG A 200 -14.28 -9.45 14.51
N LEU A 201 -14.91 -8.69 13.60
CA LEU A 201 -14.61 -7.27 13.39
C LEU A 201 -14.69 -6.43 14.67
N THR A 202 -15.46 -6.87 15.65
CA THR A 202 -15.62 -6.21 16.95
C THR A 202 -14.55 -6.55 17.98
N ASP A 203 -13.71 -7.55 17.72
CA ASP A 203 -12.66 -7.94 18.67
C ASP A 203 -11.54 -6.91 18.67
N THR A 204 -11.04 -6.56 19.84
CA THR A 204 -9.78 -5.81 20.02
C THR A 204 -8.66 -6.80 20.28
N GLN A 205 -7.51 -6.53 19.68
CA GLN A 205 -6.32 -7.38 19.80
C GLN A 205 -5.15 -6.55 20.30
N PHE A 206 -4.32 -7.13 21.16
CA PHE A 206 -3.28 -6.48 21.93
C PHE A 206 -3.79 -5.41 22.90
N ALA A 207 -3.22 -5.36 24.07
CA ALA A 207 -3.41 -4.26 25.02
C ALA A 207 -2.59 -3.03 24.55
N VAL A 208 -2.94 -1.84 25.07
CA VAL A 208 -2.24 -0.60 24.75
C VAL A 208 -0.74 -0.71 25.06
N GLU A 209 -0.40 -1.33 26.18
CA GLU A 209 0.98 -1.53 26.65
C GLU A 209 1.77 -2.46 25.73
N GLU A 210 1.11 -3.46 25.13
CA GLU A 210 1.73 -4.36 24.15
C GLU A 210 1.98 -3.65 22.84
N ILE A 211 1.00 -2.88 22.33
CA ILE A 211 1.19 -2.07 21.12
C ILE A 211 2.34 -1.07 21.32
N ALA A 212 2.43 -0.45 22.50
CA ALA A 212 3.49 0.50 22.85
C ALA A 212 4.89 -0.13 22.76
N VAL A 213 5.04 -1.42 23.08
CA VAL A 213 6.31 -2.16 22.89
C VAL A 213 6.79 -2.10 21.43
N ALA A 214 5.90 -2.32 20.48
CA ALA A 214 6.25 -2.23 19.05
C ALA A 214 6.57 -0.79 18.63
N VAL A 215 5.85 0.19 19.17
CA VAL A 215 6.10 1.62 18.91
C VAL A 215 7.47 2.04 19.44
N GLU A 216 7.86 1.62 20.66
CA GLU A 216 9.20 1.88 21.23
C GLU A 216 10.32 1.30 20.36
N GLU A 217 10.17 0.04 19.91
CA GLU A 217 11.18 -0.63 19.09
C GLU A 217 11.30 0.01 17.69
N ALA A 218 10.19 0.48 17.12
CA ALA A 218 10.19 1.22 15.85
C ALA A 218 10.83 2.61 16.01
N ALA A 219 10.45 3.36 17.04
CA ALA A 219 11.01 4.69 17.33
C ALA A 219 12.53 4.63 17.56
N ALA A 220 13.03 3.60 18.25
CA ALA A 220 14.46 3.38 18.46
C ALA A 220 15.25 3.20 17.14
N ARG A 221 14.56 2.95 16.02
CA ARG A 221 15.13 2.80 14.67
C ARG A 221 14.77 3.95 13.73
N GLY A 222 14.12 5.01 14.24
CA GLY A 222 13.68 6.14 13.45
C GLY A 222 12.55 5.82 12.47
N THR A 223 11.74 4.80 12.80
CA THR A 223 10.59 4.38 11.97
C THR A 223 9.30 4.30 12.77
N TYR A 224 8.25 3.71 12.21
CA TYR A 224 6.90 3.79 12.75
C TYR A 224 6.16 2.44 12.74
N VAL A 225 5.01 2.44 13.41
CA VAL A 225 4.04 1.34 13.42
C VAL A 225 2.78 1.79 12.68
N THR A 226 2.25 0.91 11.83
CA THR A 226 0.90 0.98 11.29
C THR A 226 0.06 -0.20 11.79
N VAL A 227 -1.28 -0.04 11.84
CA VAL A 227 -2.14 -1.07 12.38
C VAL A 227 -3.33 -1.40 11.47
N HIS A 228 -3.63 -2.69 11.32
CA HIS A 228 -4.91 -3.16 10.82
C HIS A 228 -5.97 -2.90 11.90
N ALA A 229 -7.02 -2.15 11.56
CA ALA A 229 -8.11 -1.89 12.50
C ALA A 229 -9.43 -1.58 11.78
N HIS A 230 -10.50 -2.26 12.21
CA HIS A 230 -11.86 -2.05 11.71
C HIS A 230 -12.77 -1.32 12.71
N ASN A 231 -12.54 -1.44 14.02
CA ASN A 231 -13.43 -0.88 15.04
C ASN A 231 -12.77 0.23 15.84
N ASN A 232 -13.60 1.15 16.37
CA ASN A 232 -13.17 2.32 17.12
C ASN A 232 -12.37 1.99 18.38
N ALA A 233 -12.72 0.90 19.08
CA ALA A 233 -12.03 0.53 20.32
C ALA A 233 -10.55 0.17 20.06
N GLY A 234 -10.28 -0.66 19.04
CA GLY A 234 -8.92 -1.01 18.64
C GLY A 234 -8.15 0.20 18.11
N ILE A 235 -8.80 1.05 17.27
CA ILE A 235 -8.18 2.28 16.77
C ILE A 235 -7.75 3.20 17.91
N ARG A 236 -8.64 3.46 18.89
CA ARG A 236 -8.33 4.32 20.04
C ARG A 236 -7.20 3.75 20.90
N ASN A 237 -7.14 2.42 21.09
CA ASN A 237 -6.03 1.76 21.78
C ASN A 237 -4.70 1.99 21.04
N ALA A 238 -4.70 1.80 19.72
CA ALA A 238 -3.51 1.99 18.90
C ALA A 238 -3.04 3.46 18.89
N VAL A 239 -3.97 4.43 18.79
CA VAL A 239 -3.64 5.87 18.86
C VAL A 239 -3.00 6.21 20.21
N ARG A 240 -3.57 5.73 21.33
CA ARG A 240 -2.98 5.94 22.67
C ARG A 240 -1.60 5.31 22.83
N ALA A 241 -1.35 4.22 22.14
CA ALA A 241 -0.03 3.58 22.12
C ALA A 241 1.01 4.31 21.23
N GLY A 242 0.59 5.26 20.41
CA GLY A 242 1.49 6.09 19.60
C GLY A 242 1.75 5.57 18.19
N VAL A 243 0.82 4.84 17.58
CA VAL A 243 0.94 4.43 16.17
C VAL A 243 0.84 5.64 15.24
N ARG A 244 1.44 5.54 14.04
CA ARG A 244 1.43 6.62 13.05
C ARG A 244 0.29 6.51 12.04
N CYS A 245 -0.21 5.32 11.76
CA CYS A 245 -1.18 5.09 10.70
C CYS A 245 -2.15 3.96 11.07
N VAL A 246 -3.39 4.10 10.62
CA VAL A 246 -4.44 3.07 10.70
C VAL A 246 -4.77 2.62 9.28
N GLU A 247 -4.72 1.33 9.04
CA GLU A 247 -5.17 0.69 7.80
C GLU A 247 -6.66 0.37 7.90
N HIS A 248 -7.38 0.47 6.77
CA HIS A 248 -8.82 0.27 6.65
C HIS A 248 -9.65 1.35 7.37
N GLY A 249 -9.65 1.39 8.70
CA GLY A 249 -10.36 2.41 9.46
C GLY A 249 -11.88 2.41 9.21
N THR A 250 -12.48 1.24 8.99
CA THR A 250 -13.82 1.06 8.42
C THR A 250 -14.93 1.71 9.23
N ASP A 251 -14.81 1.70 10.56
CA ASP A 251 -15.86 2.16 11.49
C ASP A 251 -15.46 3.46 12.22
N ILE A 252 -14.55 4.25 11.64
CA ILE A 252 -14.12 5.52 12.25
C ILE A 252 -15.32 6.44 12.47
N ASP A 253 -15.59 6.75 13.75
CA ASP A 253 -16.55 7.75 14.18
C ASP A 253 -15.88 9.13 14.39
N GLU A 254 -16.70 10.17 14.60
CA GLU A 254 -16.21 11.55 14.79
C GLU A 254 -15.27 11.69 16.02
N GLU A 255 -15.54 10.94 17.10
CA GLU A 255 -14.72 10.96 18.31
C GLU A 255 -13.35 10.33 18.05
N THR A 256 -13.33 9.20 17.36
CA THR A 256 -12.08 8.51 16.97
C THR A 256 -11.29 9.35 15.96
N ALA A 257 -11.95 9.94 14.96
CA ALA A 257 -11.30 10.82 13.99
C ALA A 257 -10.66 12.04 14.68
N ARG A 258 -11.34 12.66 15.64
CA ARG A 258 -10.78 13.75 16.42
C ARG A 258 -9.55 13.32 17.22
N LEU A 259 -9.61 12.16 17.90
CA LEU A 259 -8.46 11.62 18.63
C LEU A 259 -7.27 11.35 17.68
N MET A 260 -7.52 10.74 16.51
CA MET A 260 -6.49 10.52 15.50
C MET A 260 -5.85 11.84 15.04
N ARG A 261 -6.67 12.87 14.84
CA ARG A 261 -6.18 14.21 14.45
C ARG A 261 -5.31 14.84 15.53
N GLU A 262 -5.71 14.75 16.81
CA GLU A 262 -4.94 15.28 17.95
C GLU A 262 -3.56 14.63 18.08
N HIS A 263 -3.43 13.38 17.62
CA HIS A 263 -2.19 12.60 17.67
C HIS A 263 -1.45 12.50 16.31
N ASP A 264 -1.87 13.25 15.29
CA ASP A 264 -1.32 13.21 13.91
C ASP A 264 -1.29 11.79 13.30
N VAL A 265 -2.31 10.99 13.57
CA VAL A 265 -2.44 9.63 13.03
C VAL A 265 -3.17 9.68 11.69
N ALA A 266 -2.55 9.11 10.66
CA ALA A 266 -3.12 8.98 9.33
C ALA A 266 -4.05 7.76 9.19
N VAL A 267 -4.85 7.73 8.11
CA VAL A 267 -5.64 6.56 7.73
C VAL A 267 -5.41 6.19 6.28
N VAL A 268 -5.35 4.89 5.99
CA VAL A 268 -5.26 4.33 4.63
C VAL A 268 -6.45 3.41 4.40
N PRO A 269 -7.58 3.92 3.86
CA PRO A 269 -8.71 3.09 3.45
C PRO A 269 -8.34 2.17 2.27
N THR A 270 -9.06 1.03 2.15
CA THR A 270 -8.80 -0.01 1.15
C THR A 270 -10.12 -0.50 0.56
N PHE A 271 -10.62 0.19 -0.45
CA PHE A 271 -11.92 -0.12 -1.08
C PHE A 271 -11.82 -1.26 -2.09
N ALA A 272 -10.73 -1.29 -2.87
CA ALA A 272 -10.60 -2.21 -4.01
C ALA A 272 -10.69 -3.69 -3.60
N VAL A 273 -10.08 -4.07 -2.46
CA VAL A 273 -10.14 -5.46 -1.96
C VAL A 273 -11.57 -5.86 -1.63
N VAL A 274 -12.35 -4.97 -1.01
CA VAL A 274 -13.74 -5.26 -0.62
C VAL A 274 -14.61 -5.48 -1.85
N GLU A 275 -14.52 -4.61 -2.87
CA GLU A 275 -15.25 -4.78 -4.12
C GLU A 275 -14.81 -6.05 -4.86
N ALA A 276 -13.51 -6.31 -4.98
CA ALA A 276 -12.99 -7.49 -5.65
C ALA A 276 -13.44 -8.80 -4.99
N LEU A 277 -13.41 -8.88 -3.66
CA LEU A 277 -13.85 -10.06 -2.92
C LEU A 277 -15.37 -10.24 -2.98
N MET A 278 -16.15 -9.16 -3.06
CA MET A 278 -17.61 -9.25 -3.24
C MET A 278 -18.01 -9.68 -4.65
N GLU A 279 -17.25 -9.28 -5.67
CA GLU A 279 -17.47 -9.69 -7.06
C GLU A 279 -17.13 -11.16 -7.30
N ASP A 280 -16.12 -11.68 -6.61
CA ASP A 280 -15.53 -12.99 -6.89
C ASP A 280 -15.40 -13.87 -5.63
N THR A 281 -16.53 -14.08 -4.98
CA THR A 281 -16.59 -14.90 -3.75
C THR A 281 -16.30 -16.38 -3.97
N GLU A 282 -16.52 -16.89 -5.20
CA GLU A 282 -16.34 -18.32 -5.52
C GLU A 282 -14.87 -18.68 -5.75
N SER A 283 -14.14 -17.93 -6.58
CA SER A 283 -12.73 -18.23 -6.87
C SER A 283 -11.84 -17.99 -5.65
N MET A 284 -12.25 -17.09 -4.75
CA MET A 284 -11.56 -16.83 -3.49
C MET A 284 -11.94 -17.78 -2.36
N ASP A 285 -12.91 -18.71 -2.62
CA ASP A 285 -13.39 -19.72 -1.67
C ASP A 285 -13.79 -19.11 -0.30
N LEU A 286 -14.53 -18.00 -0.35
CA LEU A 286 -14.96 -17.29 0.85
C LEU A 286 -16.14 -17.98 1.52
N ASP A 287 -16.00 -18.24 2.81
CA ASP A 287 -17.09 -18.78 3.62
C ASP A 287 -18.22 -17.75 3.86
N PRO A 288 -19.43 -18.18 4.27
CA PRO A 288 -20.57 -17.28 4.50
C PRO A 288 -20.30 -16.19 5.54
N ARG A 289 -19.50 -16.45 6.59
CA ARG A 289 -19.19 -15.47 7.64
C ARG A 289 -18.32 -14.33 7.07
N THR A 290 -17.36 -14.68 6.22
CA THR A 290 -16.53 -13.70 5.51
C THR A 290 -17.37 -12.80 4.61
N ARG A 291 -18.38 -13.35 3.90
CA ARG A 291 -19.31 -12.58 3.07
C ARG A 291 -20.16 -11.59 3.90
N ASP A 292 -20.64 -12.03 5.06
CA ASP A 292 -21.40 -11.17 5.98
C ASP A 292 -20.53 -10.01 6.51
N LYS A 293 -19.28 -10.28 6.89
CA LYS A 293 -18.31 -9.27 7.30
C LYS A 293 -18.02 -8.27 6.17
N LEU A 294 -17.80 -8.73 4.94
CA LEU A 294 -17.59 -7.88 3.75
C LEU A 294 -18.76 -6.92 3.54
N THR A 295 -19.99 -7.42 3.63
CA THR A 295 -21.19 -6.59 3.46
C THR A 295 -21.25 -5.46 4.50
N GLY A 296 -20.96 -5.76 5.76
CA GLY A 296 -20.90 -4.77 6.84
C GLY A 296 -19.81 -3.72 6.61
N VAL A 297 -18.61 -4.15 6.24
CA VAL A 297 -17.48 -3.26 5.94
C VAL A 297 -17.81 -2.32 4.78
N ARG A 298 -18.32 -2.85 3.66
CA ARG A 298 -18.68 -2.07 2.48
C ARG A 298 -19.66 -0.94 2.78
N GLN A 299 -20.64 -1.18 3.67
CA GLN A 299 -21.63 -0.18 4.05
C GLN A 299 -21.05 0.99 4.86
N GLN A 300 -20.00 0.75 5.64
CA GLN A 300 -19.46 1.72 6.59
C GLN A 300 -18.29 2.55 6.03
N MET A 301 -17.47 1.97 5.15
CA MET A 301 -16.18 2.56 4.76
C MET A 301 -16.31 3.91 4.04
N ALA A 302 -17.35 4.14 3.24
CA ALA A 302 -17.57 5.44 2.58
C ALA A 302 -17.88 6.55 3.60
N THR A 303 -18.69 6.24 4.63
CA THR A 303 -18.97 7.16 5.73
C THR A 303 -17.72 7.45 6.56
N ALA A 304 -16.92 6.42 6.87
CA ALA A 304 -15.66 6.58 7.61
C ALA A 304 -14.66 7.47 6.83
N LEU A 305 -14.60 7.32 5.50
CA LEU A 305 -13.80 8.19 4.64
C LEU A 305 -14.24 9.66 4.75
N GLN A 306 -15.55 9.93 4.66
CA GLN A 306 -16.11 11.29 4.77
C GLN A 306 -15.82 11.90 6.15
N ILE A 307 -16.00 11.13 7.23
CA ILE A 307 -15.70 11.57 8.60
C ILE A 307 -14.20 11.89 8.72
N SER A 308 -13.33 11.02 8.19
CA SER A 308 -11.88 11.21 8.23
C SER A 308 -11.45 12.50 7.51
N ARG A 309 -12.01 12.77 6.32
CA ARG A 309 -11.76 14.01 5.56
C ARG A 309 -12.30 15.24 6.29
N ALA A 310 -13.52 15.18 6.81
CA ALA A 310 -14.13 16.28 7.56
C ALA A 310 -13.34 16.64 8.82
N ALA A 311 -12.76 15.65 9.50
CA ALA A 311 -11.87 15.85 10.64
C ALA A 311 -10.49 16.40 10.25
N GLY A 312 -10.15 16.46 8.96
CA GLY A 312 -8.85 16.92 8.44
C GLY A 312 -7.73 15.91 8.70
N LEU A 313 -8.03 14.61 8.73
CA LEU A 313 -7.00 13.57 8.77
C LEU A 313 -6.21 13.56 7.47
N ARG A 314 -4.95 13.13 7.56
CA ARG A 314 -4.18 12.71 6.39
C ARG A 314 -4.71 11.36 5.94
N VAL A 315 -5.31 11.33 4.73
CA VAL A 315 -5.96 10.12 4.19
C VAL A 315 -5.17 9.66 2.98
N GLY A 316 -4.54 8.51 3.12
CA GLY A 316 -3.83 7.84 2.02
C GLY A 316 -4.75 7.00 1.14
N LEU A 317 -4.11 6.13 0.37
CA LEU A 317 -4.75 5.21 -0.57
C LEU A 317 -3.99 3.88 -0.55
N GLY A 318 -4.71 2.77 -0.34
CA GLY A 318 -4.17 1.42 -0.38
C GLY A 318 -5.13 0.45 -1.04
N SER A 319 -4.63 -0.47 -1.88
CA SER A 319 -5.49 -1.39 -2.61
C SER A 319 -5.86 -2.65 -1.80
N ASP A 320 -4.94 -3.15 -0.99
CA ASP A 320 -5.07 -4.38 -0.18
C ASP A 320 -5.45 -5.63 -0.99
N LEU A 321 -5.26 -5.59 -2.30
CA LEU A 321 -5.64 -6.66 -3.21
C LEU A 321 -4.80 -7.92 -2.97
N ILE A 322 -5.46 -9.07 -3.00
CA ILE A 322 -4.88 -10.40 -2.80
C ILE A 322 -5.25 -11.35 -3.93
N GLY A 323 -4.49 -12.42 -4.07
CA GLY A 323 -4.72 -13.44 -5.09
C GLY A 323 -4.69 -12.88 -6.53
N PRO A 324 -5.54 -13.39 -7.43
CA PRO A 324 -5.58 -12.97 -8.83
C PRO A 324 -6.01 -11.52 -9.02
N HIS A 325 -6.61 -10.90 -8.00
CA HIS A 325 -7.10 -9.51 -8.10
C HIS A 325 -6.00 -8.47 -8.01
N GLN A 326 -4.76 -8.82 -7.68
CA GLN A 326 -3.64 -7.88 -7.54
C GLN A 326 -3.33 -7.07 -8.81
N GLN A 327 -3.77 -7.53 -9.97
CA GLN A 327 -3.65 -6.79 -11.23
C GLN A 327 -4.63 -5.60 -11.33
N ARG A 328 -5.69 -5.56 -10.50
CA ARG A 328 -6.75 -4.53 -10.48
C ARG A 328 -6.41 -3.33 -9.58
N ARG A 329 -5.13 -3.08 -9.33
CA ARG A 329 -4.65 -2.10 -8.35
C ARG A 329 -5.17 -0.69 -8.59
N GLY A 330 -5.29 -0.27 -9.83
CA GLY A 330 -5.83 1.04 -10.21
C GLY A 330 -7.32 1.24 -9.88
N GLU A 331 -8.07 0.16 -9.60
CA GLU A 331 -9.47 0.26 -9.17
C GLU A 331 -9.62 1.06 -7.87
N GLU A 332 -8.64 1.03 -6.98
CA GLU A 332 -8.69 1.86 -5.77
C GLU A 332 -8.77 3.35 -6.10
N LEU A 333 -7.96 3.83 -7.06
CA LEU A 333 -8.03 5.23 -7.50
C LEU A 333 -9.37 5.54 -8.17
N ARG A 334 -9.88 4.63 -9.01
CA ARG A 334 -11.17 4.83 -9.69
C ARG A 334 -12.31 4.96 -8.67
N ILE A 335 -12.39 4.05 -7.70
CA ILE A 335 -13.41 4.07 -6.64
C ILE A 335 -13.29 5.36 -5.82
N ARG A 336 -12.07 5.73 -5.42
CA ARG A 336 -11.81 6.95 -4.64
C ARG A 336 -12.15 8.21 -5.44
N ALA A 337 -11.89 8.22 -6.75
CA ALA A 337 -12.26 9.34 -7.62
C ALA A 337 -13.78 9.56 -7.71
N GLU A 338 -14.57 8.48 -7.67
CA GLU A 338 -16.04 8.55 -7.63
C GLU A 338 -16.57 9.02 -6.27
N LEU A 339 -15.91 8.66 -5.17
CA LEU A 339 -16.31 9.04 -3.81
C LEU A 339 -15.88 10.47 -3.44
N GLU A 340 -14.81 10.98 -4.02
CA GLU A 340 -14.20 12.27 -3.69
C GLU A 340 -14.03 13.15 -4.94
N SER A 341 -12.94 12.99 -5.65
CA SER A 341 -12.65 13.52 -7.00
C SER A 341 -11.39 12.83 -7.56
N PRO A 342 -11.20 12.84 -8.91
CA PRO A 342 -9.98 12.27 -9.51
C PRO A 342 -8.69 12.93 -8.99
N MET A 343 -8.68 14.24 -8.81
CA MET A 343 -7.52 14.96 -8.25
C MET A 343 -7.24 14.54 -6.80
N GLN A 344 -8.29 14.39 -5.97
CA GLN A 344 -8.10 13.99 -4.59
C GLN A 344 -7.58 12.55 -4.48
N ALA A 345 -8.05 11.63 -5.34
CA ALA A 345 -7.54 10.27 -5.43
C ALA A 345 -6.05 10.26 -5.85
N LEU A 346 -5.68 11.07 -6.86
CA LEU A 346 -4.28 11.21 -7.30
C LEU A 346 -3.39 11.73 -6.17
N VAL A 347 -3.81 12.79 -5.47
CA VAL A 347 -3.06 13.37 -4.33
C VAL A 347 -2.87 12.33 -3.22
N SER A 348 -3.93 11.55 -2.91
CA SER A 348 -3.83 10.46 -1.92
C SER A 348 -2.84 9.38 -2.33
N ALA A 349 -2.81 9.02 -3.62
CA ALA A 349 -1.91 8.00 -4.17
C ALA A 349 -0.49 8.51 -4.48
N THR A 350 -0.19 9.77 -4.22
CA THR A 350 1.13 10.37 -4.49
C THR A 350 1.66 11.07 -3.24
N ARG A 351 1.44 12.38 -3.08
CA ARG A 351 1.96 13.19 -1.98
C ARG A 351 1.52 12.66 -0.60
N ASP A 352 0.21 12.43 -0.39
CA ASP A 352 -0.29 12.06 0.93
C ASP A 352 0.26 10.68 1.36
N ASN A 353 0.33 9.72 0.42
CA ASN A 353 0.98 8.44 0.68
C ASN A 353 2.48 8.58 0.95
N ALA A 354 3.20 9.41 0.19
CA ALA A 354 4.63 9.65 0.42
C ALA A 354 4.88 10.19 1.83
N ASP A 355 4.05 11.12 2.30
CA ASP A 355 4.12 11.69 3.65
C ASP A 355 3.80 10.63 4.72
N ILE A 356 2.75 9.82 4.52
CA ILE A 356 2.39 8.72 5.44
C ILE A 356 3.54 7.72 5.56
N LEU A 357 4.18 7.38 4.45
CA LEU A 357 5.30 6.45 4.41
C LEU A 357 6.61 7.04 4.95
N GLY A 358 6.69 8.36 5.16
CA GLY A 358 7.90 9.04 5.61
C GLY A 358 8.96 9.17 4.53
N ILE A 359 8.56 9.24 3.27
CA ILE A 359 9.42 9.40 2.10
C ILE A 359 9.06 10.64 1.26
N GLY A 360 8.22 11.53 1.79
CA GLY A 360 7.73 12.73 1.12
C GLY A 360 8.83 13.70 0.70
N ASP A 361 10.00 13.67 1.36
CA ASP A 361 11.17 14.47 0.97
C ASP A 361 11.84 13.98 -0.33
N SER A 362 11.42 12.84 -0.88
CA SER A 362 12.07 12.26 -2.05
C SER A 362 11.14 11.88 -3.21
N VAL A 363 9.87 11.60 -2.95
CA VAL A 363 8.87 11.19 -3.96
C VAL A 363 7.49 11.74 -3.61
N GLY A 364 6.53 11.64 -4.53
CA GLY A 364 5.12 11.98 -4.32
C GLY A 364 4.71 13.28 -4.98
N THR A 365 5.67 14.13 -5.41
CA THR A 365 5.43 15.35 -6.18
C THR A 365 6.41 15.46 -7.35
N ILE A 366 6.05 16.25 -8.38
CA ILE A 366 6.96 16.67 -9.44
C ILE A 366 7.49 18.06 -9.05
N GLU A 367 8.62 18.07 -8.35
CA GLU A 367 9.32 19.30 -7.93
C GLU A 367 10.82 19.13 -8.13
N VAL A 368 11.54 20.25 -8.34
CA VAL A 368 13.00 20.19 -8.52
C VAL A 368 13.67 19.62 -7.28
N GLY A 369 14.52 18.61 -7.49
CA GLY A 369 15.22 17.87 -6.45
C GLY A 369 14.54 16.55 -6.05
N MET A 370 13.27 16.35 -6.38
CA MET A 370 12.56 15.09 -6.14
C MET A 370 13.04 13.99 -7.10
N ARG A 371 12.97 12.74 -6.69
CA ARG A 371 13.24 11.60 -7.58
C ARG A 371 12.26 11.61 -8.75
N ALA A 372 12.78 11.38 -9.93
CA ALA A 372 11.98 11.31 -11.15
C ALA A 372 11.26 9.95 -11.24
N ASP A 373 10.25 9.78 -10.38
CA ASP A 373 9.24 8.75 -10.45
C ASP A 373 8.01 9.39 -11.11
N LEU A 374 7.72 9.03 -12.37
CA LEU A 374 6.73 9.72 -13.21
C LEU A 374 5.84 8.72 -13.95
N VAL A 375 4.58 9.10 -14.20
CA VAL A 375 3.64 8.35 -15.06
C VAL A 375 3.08 9.29 -16.12
N GLY A 376 3.22 8.90 -17.40
CA GLY A 376 2.55 9.54 -18.53
C GLY A 376 1.29 8.76 -18.89
N TRP A 377 0.15 9.44 -18.89
CA TRP A 377 -1.17 8.86 -19.13
C TRP A 377 -1.64 9.13 -20.54
N GLN A 378 -1.96 8.07 -21.30
CA GLN A 378 -2.48 8.20 -22.67
C GLN A 378 -3.88 8.85 -22.67
N GLN A 379 -4.73 8.45 -21.74
CA GLN A 379 -6.00 9.10 -21.44
C GLN A 379 -5.90 9.82 -20.09
N ASN A 380 -6.33 11.07 -20.03
CA ASN A 380 -6.26 11.86 -18.81
C ASN A 380 -7.18 11.30 -17.71
N PRO A 381 -6.66 10.70 -16.62
CA PRO A 381 -7.47 10.13 -15.56
C PRO A 381 -8.20 11.18 -14.69
N LEU A 382 -7.84 12.46 -14.83
CA LEU A 382 -8.56 13.53 -14.15
C LEU A 382 -9.86 13.90 -14.88
N ASP A 383 -9.97 13.58 -16.18
CA ASP A 383 -11.18 13.76 -16.98
C ASP A 383 -12.06 12.50 -16.97
N ASP A 384 -11.43 11.30 -17.00
CA ASP A 384 -12.13 10.01 -16.89
C ASP A 384 -11.35 9.08 -15.94
N ALA A 385 -11.87 8.93 -14.73
CA ALA A 385 -11.24 8.13 -13.68
C ALA A 385 -11.07 6.64 -14.03
N LYS A 386 -11.75 6.12 -15.06
CA LYS A 386 -11.56 4.75 -15.54
C LYS A 386 -10.15 4.51 -16.04
N ALA A 387 -9.47 5.56 -16.51
CA ALA A 387 -8.08 5.46 -16.96
C ALA A 387 -7.13 5.02 -15.83
N PHE A 388 -7.45 5.31 -14.56
CA PHE A 388 -6.65 4.80 -13.44
C PHE A 388 -6.70 3.27 -13.32
N ALA A 389 -7.83 2.65 -13.66
CA ALA A 389 -8.05 1.22 -13.52
C ALA A 389 -7.50 0.40 -14.71
N ASP A 390 -7.21 1.06 -15.83
CA ASP A 390 -6.65 0.43 -17.02
C ASP A 390 -5.12 0.61 -17.06
N PRO A 391 -4.33 -0.45 -16.81
CA PRO A 391 -2.88 -0.35 -16.80
C PRO A 391 -2.29 0.07 -18.16
N ASP A 392 -3.00 -0.10 -19.28
CA ASP A 392 -2.53 0.32 -20.60
C ASP A 392 -2.57 1.85 -20.74
N MET A 393 -3.39 2.54 -19.97
CA MET A 393 -3.44 4.00 -19.95
C MET A 393 -2.20 4.63 -19.30
N ALA A 394 -1.51 3.95 -18.40
CA ALA A 394 -0.18 4.31 -17.92
C ALA A 394 0.88 3.97 -19.00
N ALA A 395 0.89 4.73 -20.09
CA ALA A 395 1.68 4.43 -21.29
C ALA A 395 3.18 4.67 -21.10
N LEU A 396 3.56 5.55 -20.19
CA LEU A 396 4.95 5.84 -19.82
C LEU A 396 5.11 5.67 -18.30
N VAL A 397 6.06 4.85 -17.86
CA VAL A 397 6.42 4.71 -16.43
C VAL A 397 7.92 4.92 -16.27
N VAL A 398 8.26 5.91 -15.47
CA VAL A 398 9.64 6.28 -15.11
C VAL A 398 9.84 6.06 -13.63
N LYS A 399 10.91 5.38 -13.24
CA LYS A 399 11.32 5.19 -11.85
C LYS A 399 12.78 5.59 -11.67
N ALA A 400 13.03 6.53 -10.76
CA ALA A 400 14.37 7.10 -10.55
C ALA A 400 15.06 7.52 -11.86
N GLY A 401 14.31 8.15 -12.76
CA GLY A 401 14.79 8.64 -14.05
C GLY A 401 14.95 7.56 -15.14
N GLN A 402 14.70 6.30 -14.87
CA GLN A 402 14.75 5.22 -15.85
C GLN A 402 13.35 4.94 -16.42
N ILE A 403 13.23 4.98 -17.73
CA ILE A 403 12.00 4.56 -18.43
C ILE A 403 11.91 3.03 -18.32
N LEU A 404 10.88 2.53 -17.63
CA LEU A 404 10.66 1.11 -17.40
C LEU A 404 9.47 0.56 -18.21
N LYS A 405 8.56 1.43 -18.66
CA LYS A 405 7.48 1.14 -19.59
C LYS A 405 7.33 2.29 -20.55
N GLU A 406 7.15 1.98 -21.84
CA GLU A 406 6.82 2.92 -22.89
C GLU A 406 6.03 2.17 -23.98
N THR A 407 4.72 2.45 -24.03
CA THR A 407 3.77 1.83 -24.99
C THR A 407 3.12 2.93 -25.81
N ARG A 408 3.80 3.38 -26.89
CA ARG A 408 3.33 4.44 -27.78
C ARG A 408 3.27 3.94 -29.21
#